data_fff07511899d59a1b57361502ebf8af2
#
_entry.id   fff07511899d59a1b57361502ebf8af2
#
_cell.length_a   1.000
_cell.length_b   1.000
_cell.length_c   1.000
_cell.angle_alpha   90.00
_cell.angle_beta   90.00
_cell.angle_gamma   90.00
#
_symmetry.space_group_name_H-M   'P 1'
#
loop_
_entity.id
_entity.type
_entity.pdbx_description
1 polymer ?
#
loop_
_entity_poly.entity_id
_entity_poly.type
_entity_poly.pdbx_seq_one_letter_code
_entity_poly.pdbx_strand_id
1 'polypeptide(L)'
;MSRALDRLAINQYGKLRFAKEFIFQKNADINVSNENRIWFLDAPAYGNLGDQAIAYAIREFCRKVLPDMEIVEFQEDKVIQYLSWLKGTIKAEDIIVLQGGGNLGNLYPRYEFVRRTVIKSFPHNRVIVFPQSVYFSNDRTGKQEAAAARESYAANKNLVIFARDSCSFREMEKEFPETHIELCPDIVFSLNGIVSVEKRSGIGV
;
A
#
# COMPACT_ATOMS: atom_id res chain seq x y z
N MET A 1 -13.26 -27.20 -12.62
CA MET A 1 -14.08 -26.18 -13.32
C MET A 1 -14.66 -25.13 -12.39
N SER A 2 -15.06 -25.44 -11.15
CA SER A 2 -15.64 -24.51 -10.17
C SER A 2 -14.71 -23.34 -9.77
N ARG A 3 -13.46 -23.57 -9.37
CA ARG A 3 -12.52 -22.53 -8.90
C ARG A 3 -12.14 -21.45 -9.95
N ALA A 4 -12.20 -21.77 -11.23
CA ALA A 4 -11.91 -20.77 -12.29
C ALA A 4 -13.10 -19.86 -12.54
N LEU A 5 -14.33 -20.39 -12.45
CA LEU A 5 -15.57 -19.62 -12.54
C LEU A 5 -15.75 -18.69 -11.34
N ASP A 6 -15.41 -19.14 -10.13
CA ASP A 6 -15.44 -18.32 -8.93
C ASP A 6 -14.44 -17.14 -9.01
N ARG A 7 -13.23 -17.39 -9.52
CA ARG A 7 -12.23 -16.31 -9.75
C ARG A 7 -12.67 -15.32 -10.81
N LEU A 8 -13.33 -15.76 -11.88
CA LEU A 8 -13.88 -14.89 -12.92
C LEU A 8 -15.04 -14.04 -12.38
N ALA A 9 -15.93 -14.63 -11.60
CA ALA A 9 -17.04 -13.91 -10.96
C ALA A 9 -16.54 -12.86 -9.95
N ILE A 10 -15.57 -13.23 -9.10
CA ILE A 10 -14.92 -12.30 -8.14
C ILE A 10 -14.24 -11.15 -8.90
N ASN A 11 -13.60 -11.43 -10.03
CA ASN A 11 -12.90 -10.40 -10.84
C ASN A 11 -13.89 -9.46 -11.55
N GLN A 12 -15.04 -9.95 -12.01
CA GLN A 12 -16.09 -9.10 -12.60
C GLN A 12 -16.82 -8.27 -11.53
N TYR A 13 -17.14 -8.85 -10.38
CA TYR A 13 -17.75 -8.14 -9.25
C TYR A 13 -16.81 -7.06 -8.71
N GLY A 14 -15.52 -7.36 -8.62
CA GLY A 14 -14.48 -6.40 -8.26
C GLY A 14 -14.45 -5.20 -9.22
N LYS A 15 -14.43 -5.46 -10.52
CA LYS A 15 -14.43 -4.39 -11.55
C LYS A 15 -15.68 -3.50 -11.51
N LEU A 16 -16.84 -4.09 -11.32
CA LEU A 16 -18.11 -3.35 -11.18
C LEU A 16 -18.14 -2.49 -9.90
N ARG A 17 -17.65 -3.02 -8.79
CA ARG A 17 -17.53 -2.29 -7.54
C ARG A 17 -16.57 -1.10 -7.67
N PHE A 18 -15.40 -1.30 -8.28
CA PHE A 18 -14.45 -0.22 -8.56
C PHE A 18 -15.03 0.85 -9.47
N ALA A 19 -15.70 0.46 -10.56
CA ALA A 19 -16.37 1.41 -11.45
C ALA A 19 -17.39 2.26 -10.68
N LYS A 20 -18.17 1.64 -9.79
CA LYS A 20 -19.13 2.34 -8.92
C LYS A 20 -18.41 3.29 -7.95
N GLU A 21 -17.33 2.86 -7.31
CA GLU A 21 -16.54 3.69 -6.40
C GLU A 21 -15.91 4.90 -7.10
N PHE A 22 -15.49 4.77 -8.38
CA PHE A 22 -15.02 5.90 -9.21
C PHE A 22 -16.13 6.86 -9.61
N ILE A 23 -17.35 6.37 -9.88
CA ILE A 23 -18.48 7.21 -10.32
C ILE A 23 -19.07 7.96 -9.13
N PHE A 24 -19.22 7.30 -7.98
CA PHE A 24 -19.83 7.87 -6.77
C PHE A 24 -18.76 8.33 -5.78
N GLN A 25 -18.01 9.38 -6.16
CA GLN A 25 -17.00 9.98 -5.29
C GLN A 25 -17.64 10.66 -4.07
N LYS A 26 -16.93 10.65 -2.95
CA LYS A 26 -17.35 11.25 -1.68
C LYS A 26 -16.38 12.33 -1.25
N ASN A 27 -16.87 13.27 -0.47
CA ASN A 27 -16.05 14.20 0.29
C ASN A 27 -15.88 13.67 1.73
N ALA A 28 -14.69 13.77 2.27
CA ALA A 28 -14.46 13.44 3.66
C ALA A 28 -14.75 14.68 4.54
N ASP A 29 -15.47 14.44 5.62
CA ASP A 29 -15.66 15.45 6.67
C ASP A 29 -14.54 15.27 7.73
N ILE A 30 -13.32 15.61 7.31
CA ILE A 30 -12.11 15.53 8.13
C ILE A 30 -11.48 16.93 8.13
N ASN A 31 -11.29 17.48 9.32
CA ASN A 31 -10.50 18.70 9.46
C ASN A 31 -9.02 18.30 9.47
N VAL A 32 -8.31 18.66 8.42
CA VAL A 32 -6.87 18.41 8.31
C VAL A 32 -6.11 19.72 8.49
N SER A 33 -4.99 19.68 9.21
CA SER A 33 -4.13 20.85 9.40
C SER A 33 -3.66 21.45 8.08
N ASN A 34 -3.23 22.71 8.09
CA ASN A 34 -2.62 23.35 6.93
C ASN A 34 -1.11 23.07 6.81
N GLU A 35 -0.54 22.33 7.73
CA GLU A 35 0.87 21.96 7.76
C GLU A 35 1.16 20.74 6.88
N ASN A 36 2.44 20.42 6.69
CA ASN A 36 2.86 19.25 5.94
C ASN A 36 2.39 17.97 6.63
N ARG A 37 1.89 17.00 5.87
CA ARG A 37 1.23 15.80 6.38
C ARG A 37 1.80 14.54 5.78
N ILE A 38 1.61 13.46 6.52
CA ILE A 38 1.79 12.09 6.05
C ILE A 38 0.42 11.49 5.79
N TRP A 39 0.16 11.10 4.54
CA TRP A 39 -1.08 10.43 4.15
C TRP A 39 -0.86 8.93 4.06
N PHE A 40 -1.35 8.19 5.04
CA PHE A 40 -1.34 6.73 5.01
C PHE A 40 -2.58 6.25 4.26
N LEU A 41 -2.41 5.99 2.97
CA LEU A 41 -3.50 5.63 2.05
C LEU A 41 -3.48 4.14 1.74
N ASP A 42 -4.18 3.31 2.39
CA ASP A 42 -4.36 1.86 2.27
C ASP A 42 -4.13 1.10 3.59
N ALA A 43 -4.36 1.78 4.70
CA ALA A 43 -4.36 1.11 6.00
C ALA A 43 -5.36 -0.06 6.02
N PRO A 44 -5.03 -1.20 6.66
CA PRO A 44 -5.86 -2.40 6.63
C PRO A 44 -7.19 -2.20 7.36
N ALA A 45 -8.32 -2.47 6.67
CA ALA A 45 -9.69 -2.39 7.21
C ALA A 45 -10.18 -3.71 7.83
N TYR A 46 -9.34 -4.73 7.89
CA TYR A 46 -9.70 -6.10 8.29
C TYR A 46 -8.84 -6.63 9.45
N GLY A 47 -9.28 -7.73 10.06
CA GLY A 47 -8.75 -8.25 11.31
C GLY A 47 -7.51 -9.14 11.21
N ASN A 48 -6.70 -9.07 10.13
CA ASN A 48 -5.42 -9.79 10.06
C ASN A 48 -4.40 -9.13 11.00
N LEU A 49 -4.00 -9.84 12.04
CA LEU A 49 -3.07 -9.33 13.06
C LEU A 49 -1.70 -8.94 12.47
N GLY A 50 -1.21 -9.67 11.46
CA GLY A 50 0.06 -9.34 10.78
C GLY A 50 -0.01 -7.98 10.08
N ASP A 51 -1.06 -7.76 9.30
CA ASP A 51 -1.24 -6.48 8.60
C ASP A 51 -1.51 -5.32 9.57
N GLN A 52 -2.23 -5.58 10.67
CA GLN A 52 -2.43 -4.58 11.74
C GLN A 52 -1.12 -4.25 12.46
N ALA A 53 -0.25 -5.24 12.70
CA ALA A 53 1.08 -5.00 13.27
C ALA A 53 1.96 -4.15 12.34
N ILE A 54 1.94 -4.41 11.03
CA ILE A 54 2.63 -3.60 10.03
C ILE A 54 2.10 -2.16 10.05
N ALA A 55 0.78 -1.96 10.03
CA ALA A 55 0.18 -0.64 10.08
C ALA A 55 0.55 0.11 11.38
N TYR A 56 0.55 -0.58 12.51
CA TYR A 56 1.00 -0.01 13.78
C TYR A 56 2.48 0.41 13.71
N ALA A 57 3.34 -0.45 13.18
CA ALA A 57 4.77 -0.16 13.01
C ALA A 57 5.00 1.05 12.10
N ILE A 58 4.25 1.19 11.00
CA ILE A 58 4.31 2.34 10.10
C ILE A 58 3.97 3.62 10.86
N ARG A 59 2.88 3.64 11.63
CA ARG A 59 2.49 4.82 12.42
C ARG A 59 3.57 5.22 13.43
N GLU A 60 4.08 4.26 14.19
CA GLU A 60 5.14 4.52 15.18
C GLU A 60 6.43 5.00 14.52
N PHE A 61 6.80 4.40 13.39
CA PHE A 61 7.97 4.82 12.63
C PHE A 61 7.82 6.27 12.12
N CYS A 62 6.68 6.59 11.51
CA CYS A 62 6.40 7.95 11.02
C CYS A 62 6.42 8.99 12.14
N ARG A 63 5.79 8.69 13.29
CA ARG A 63 5.81 9.59 14.46
C ARG A 63 7.23 9.82 15.01
N LYS A 64 8.06 8.79 14.96
CA LYS A 64 9.44 8.87 15.44
C LYS A 64 10.35 9.66 14.50
N VAL A 65 10.18 9.48 13.19
CA VAL A 65 11.09 10.06 12.17
C VAL A 65 10.65 11.46 11.76
N LEU A 66 9.35 11.72 11.75
CA LEU A 66 8.74 12.97 11.34
C LEU A 66 7.72 13.44 12.39
N PRO A 67 8.18 13.78 13.62
CA PRO A 67 7.30 14.05 14.76
C PRO A 67 6.41 15.28 14.58
N ASP A 68 6.82 16.21 13.72
CA ASP A 68 6.10 17.46 13.47
C ASP A 68 5.04 17.33 12.35
N MET A 69 4.92 16.15 11.73
CA MET A 69 3.95 15.91 10.65
C MET A 69 2.71 15.18 11.16
N GLU A 70 1.54 15.73 10.85
CA GLU A 70 0.26 15.06 11.12
C GLU A 70 0.12 13.80 10.24
N ILE A 71 -0.31 12.67 10.84
CA ILE A 71 -0.63 11.45 10.09
C ILE A 71 -2.14 11.41 9.85
N VAL A 72 -2.52 11.48 8.57
CA VAL A 72 -3.91 11.32 8.12
C VAL A 72 -4.06 9.96 7.47
N GLU A 73 -5.01 9.16 7.96
CA GLU A 73 -5.14 7.76 7.57
C GLU A 73 -6.44 7.49 6.82
N PHE A 74 -6.33 6.75 5.71
CA PHE A 74 -7.45 6.19 4.97
C PHE A 74 -7.30 4.67 4.83
N GLN A 75 -8.38 3.97 5.16
CA GLN A 75 -8.46 2.52 4.96
C GLN A 75 -8.51 2.17 3.47
N GLU A 76 -7.95 1.01 3.09
CA GLU A 76 -7.80 0.58 1.69
C GLU A 76 -9.13 0.50 0.94
N ASP A 77 -10.23 0.24 1.64
CA ASP A 77 -11.57 0.13 1.05
C ASP A 77 -12.23 1.51 0.80
N LYS A 78 -11.65 2.59 1.31
CA LYS A 78 -12.15 3.97 1.20
C LYS A 78 -11.41 4.81 0.16
N VAL A 79 -10.15 4.52 -0.11
CA VAL A 79 -9.28 5.38 -0.94
C VAL A 79 -9.91 5.74 -2.27
N ILE A 80 -10.47 4.75 -3.00
CA ILE A 80 -11.07 4.99 -4.30
C ILE A 80 -12.32 5.88 -4.20
N GLN A 81 -13.14 5.71 -3.16
CA GLN A 81 -14.37 6.49 -2.96
C GLN A 81 -14.09 7.97 -2.67
N TYR A 82 -12.94 8.27 -2.08
CA TYR A 82 -12.54 9.62 -1.69
C TYR A 82 -11.46 10.21 -2.59
N LEU A 83 -11.13 9.55 -3.70
CA LEU A 83 -9.98 9.91 -4.54
C LEU A 83 -10.03 11.35 -5.05
N SER A 84 -11.20 11.84 -5.47
CA SER A 84 -11.35 13.23 -5.94
C SER A 84 -11.10 14.23 -4.82
N TRP A 85 -11.62 13.95 -3.63
CA TRP A 85 -11.38 14.78 -2.45
C TRP A 85 -9.90 14.75 -2.05
N LEU A 86 -9.28 13.57 -2.01
CA LEU A 86 -7.85 13.40 -1.73
C LEU A 86 -7.00 14.22 -2.71
N LYS A 87 -7.32 14.19 -4.00
CA LYS A 87 -6.60 14.96 -5.05
C LYS A 87 -6.75 16.47 -4.88
N GLY A 88 -7.85 16.95 -4.30
CA GLY A 88 -8.04 18.36 -3.98
C GLY A 88 -7.43 18.79 -2.66
N THR A 89 -7.10 17.83 -1.77
CA THR A 89 -6.66 18.11 -0.39
C THR A 89 -5.17 17.85 -0.16
N ILE A 90 -4.60 16.82 -0.80
CA ILE A 90 -3.18 16.47 -0.70
C ILE A 90 -2.36 17.52 -1.45
N LYS A 91 -1.42 18.15 -0.74
CA LYS A 91 -0.51 19.16 -1.29
C LYS A 91 0.76 18.50 -1.84
N ALA A 92 1.51 19.25 -2.65
CA ALA A 92 2.74 18.74 -3.27
C ALA A 92 3.83 18.38 -2.24
N GLU A 93 3.83 19.06 -1.10
CA GLU A 93 4.79 18.87 0.00
C GLU A 93 4.43 17.69 0.92
N ASP A 94 3.19 17.22 0.85
CA ASP A 94 2.73 16.08 1.65
C ASP A 94 3.42 14.78 1.19
N ILE A 95 3.68 13.89 2.15
CA ILE A 95 4.23 12.57 1.91
C ILE A 95 3.08 11.56 1.90
N ILE A 96 3.06 10.69 0.90
CA ILE A 96 2.12 9.58 0.84
C ILE A 96 2.86 8.29 1.23
N VAL A 97 2.30 7.54 2.16
CA VAL A 97 2.81 6.23 2.55
C VAL A 97 1.77 5.16 2.28
N LEU A 98 2.24 4.01 1.82
CA LEU A 98 1.42 2.84 1.51
C LEU A 98 1.87 1.64 2.33
N GLN A 99 0.90 0.78 2.67
CA GLN A 99 1.07 -0.40 3.51
C GLN A 99 2.18 -1.32 2.99
N GLY A 100 2.93 -1.88 3.92
CA GLY A 100 3.84 -3.00 3.69
C GLY A 100 3.13 -4.35 3.67
N GLY A 101 3.88 -5.44 3.56
CA GLY A 101 3.35 -6.80 3.67
C GLY A 101 3.59 -7.68 2.45
N GLY A 102 2.60 -8.47 2.04
CA GLY A 102 2.73 -9.45 0.96
C GLY A 102 1.65 -9.32 -0.12
N ASN A 103 1.21 -8.10 -0.40
CA ASN A 103 0.08 -7.86 -1.31
C ASN A 103 0.47 -7.11 -2.60
N LEU A 104 1.77 -6.93 -2.90
CA LEU A 104 2.21 -6.35 -4.16
C LEU A 104 2.18 -7.41 -5.26
N GLY A 105 1.50 -7.08 -6.35
CA GLY A 105 1.33 -7.96 -7.50
C GLY A 105 -0.09 -8.50 -7.66
N ASN A 106 -0.24 -9.62 -8.40
CA ASN A 106 -1.56 -10.09 -8.82
C ASN A 106 -2.19 -11.15 -7.91
N LEU A 107 -1.56 -11.47 -6.77
CA LEU A 107 -2.16 -12.39 -5.79
C LEU A 107 -3.40 -11.75 -5.11
N TYR A 108 -3.32 -10.46 -4.85
CA TYR A 108 -4.38 -9.65 -4.27
C TYR A 108 -4.70 -8.44 -5.16
N PRO A 109 -5.44 -8.62 -6.28
CA PRO A 109 -5.59 -7.61 -7.34
C PRO A 109 -6.20 -6.28 -6.86
N ARG A 110 -7.03 -6.32 -5.79
CA ARG A 110 -7.63 -5.12 -5.23
C ARG A 110 -6.58 -4.18 -4.64
N TYR A 111 -5.66 -4.72 -3.84
CA TYR A 111 -4.62 -3.92 -3.18
C TYR A 111 -3.67 -3.32 -4.21
N GLU A 112 -3.27 -4.12 -5.19
CA GLU A 112 -2.44 -3.66 -6.29
C GLU A 112 -3.12 -2.57 -7.12
N PHE A 113 -4.44 -2.69 -7.36
CA PHE A 113 -5.21 -1.67 -8.06
C PHE A 113 -5.25 -0.35 -7.27
N VAL A 114 -5.50 -0.38 -5.96
CA VAL A 114 -5.49 0.81 -5.08
C VAL A 114 -4.11 1.47 -5.12
N ARG A 115 -3.04 0.68 -4.94
CA ARG A 115 -1.65 1.16 -4.98
C ARG A 115 -1.33 1.88 -6.28
N ARG A 116 -1.59 1.24 -7.44
CA ARG A 116 -1.38 1.84 -8.77
C ARG A 116 -2.19 3.12 -8.96
N THR A 117 -3.43 3.12 -8.47
CA THR A 117 -4.30 4.30 -8.57
C THR A 117 -3.76 5.46 -7.75
N VAL A 118 -3.31 5.23 -6.54
CA VAL A 118 -2.68 6.25 -5.69
C VAL A 118 -1.42 6.80 -6.38
N ILE A 119 -0.50 5.95 -6.77
CA ILE A 119 0.77 6.36 -7.39
C ILE A 119 0.54 7.21 -8.65
N LYS A 120 -0.38 6.79 -9.53
CA LYS A 120 -0.74 7.56 -10.74
C LYS A 120 -1.45 8.88 -10.41
N SER A 121 -2.22 8.94 -9.33
CA SER A 121 -3.00 10.12 -8.97
C SER A 121 -2.16 11.23 -8.35
N PHE A 122 -1.00 10.90 -7.82
CA PHE A 122 -0.09 11.81 -7.13
C PHE A 122 1.33 11.76 -7.70
N PRO A 123 1.51 12.09 -9.00
CA PRO A 123 2.78 11.87 -9.72
C PRO A 123 3.93 12.77 -9.24
N HIS A 124 3.64 13.82 -8.48
CA HIS A 124 4.63 14.78 -7.99
C HIS A 124 4.93 14.63 -6.50
N ASN A 125 4.07 13.96 -5.74
CA ASN A 125 4.27 13.71 -4.32
C ASN A 125 5.37 12.65 -4.10
N ARG A 126 6.06 12.74 -2.98
CA ARG A 126 6.85 11.63 -2.47
C ARG A 126 5.92 10.50 -2.04
N VAL A 127 6.04 9.35 -2.69
CA VAL A 127 5.28 8.14 -2.35
C VAL A 127 6.25 7.08 -1.85
N ILE A 128 5.96 6.51 -0.69
CA ILE A 128 6.76 5.46 -0.05
C ILE A 128 5.87 4.23 0.12
N VAL A 129 6.24 3.13 -0.53
CA VAL A 129 5.64 1.82 -0.28
C VAL A 129 6.51 1.10 0.73
N PHE A 130 5.96 0.85 1.91
CA PHE A 130 6.65 0.14 2.99
C PHE A 130 6.98 -1.31 2.61
N PRO A 131 7.92 -2.00 3.30
CA PRO A 131 8.50 -3.26 2.85
C PRO A 131 7.48 -4.31 2.41
N GLN A 132 7.58 -4.72 1.15
CA GLN A 132 6.65 -5.63 0.45
C GLN A 132 7.36 -6.90 -0.03
N SER A 133 6.63 -8.03 -0.03
CA SER A 133 6.94 -9.13 -0.95
C SER A 133 6.14 -8.96 -2.24
N VAL A 134 6.74 -9.37 -3.36
CA VAL A 134 6.11 -9.28 -4.69
C VAL A 134 5.78 -10.67 -5.24
N TYR A 135 4.64 -10.76 -5.92
CA TYR A 135 4.28 -11.96 -6.66
C TYR A 135 3.46 -11.63 -7.90
N PHE A 136 3.93 -12.08 -9.06
CA PHE A 136 3.16 -12.13 -10.30
C PHE A 136 3.11 -13.57 -10.80
N SER A 137 1.91 -14.07 -11.14
CA SER A 137 1.77 -15.42 -11.70
C SER A 137 2.46 -15.52 -13.06
N ASN A 138 3.08 -16.69 -13.32
CA ASN A 138 3.77 -16.94 -14.60
C ASN A 138 2.80 -17.33 -15.72
N ASP A 139 1.72 -16.57 -15.86
CA ASP A 139 0.72 -16.72 -16.91
C ASP A 139 0.49 -15.38 -17.63
N ARG A 140 -0.44 -15.37 -18.59
CA ARG A 140 -0.81 -14.16 -19.33
C ARG A 140 -1.31 -13.05 -18.40
N THR A 141 -2.08 -13.40 -17.36
CA THR A 141 -2.64 -12.43 -16.41
C THR A 141 -1.54 -11.80 -15.57
N GLY A 142 -0.62 -12.60 -15.01
CA GLY A 142 0.50 -12.07 -14.23
C GLY A 142 1.41 -11.15 -15.06
N LYS A 143 1.69 -11.51 -16.32
CA LYS A 143 2.48 -10.65 -17.21
C LYS A 143 1.78 -9.33 -17.53
N GLN A 144 0.46 -9.34 -17.72
CA GLN A 144 -0.32 -8.13 -17.95
C GLN A 144 -0.36 -7.24 -16.70
N GLU A 145 -0.54 -7.82 -15.51
CA GLU A 145 -0.54 -7.08 -14.26
C GLU A 145 0.84 -6.50 -13.92
N ALA A 146 1.93 -7.25 -14.17
CA ALA A 146 3.28 -6.74 -14.00
C ALA A 146 3.57 -5.55 -14.94
N ALA A 147 3.15 -5.64 -16.21
CA ALA A 147 3.29 -4.53 -17.16
C ALA A 147 2.49 -3.29 -16.73
N ALA A 148 1.25 -3.48 -16.25
CA ALA A 148 0.42 -2.39 -15.74
C ALA A 148 0.98 -1.76 -14.45
N ALA A 149 1.59 -2.56 -13.58
CA ALA A 149 2.30 -2.09 -12.38
C ALA A 149 3.52 -1.27 -12.77
N ARG A 150 4.37 -1.78 -13.68
CA ARG A 150 5.55 -1.08 -14.22
C ARG A 150 5.20 0.30 -14.75
N GLU A 151 4.21 0.39 -15.64
CA GLU A 151 3.73 1.66 -16.19
C GLU A 151 3.25 2.62 -15.10
N SER A 152 2.52 2.09 -14.12
CA SER A 152 1.95 2.91 -13.04
C SER A 152 3.04 3.45 -12.11
N TYR A 153 4.03 2.64 -11.78
CA TYR A 153 5.11 3.01 -10.88
C TYR A 153 6.10 3.98 -11.54
N ALA A 154 6.43 3.77 -12.81
CA ALA A 154 7.26 4.67 -13.59
C ALA A 154 6.67 6.09 -13.77
N ALA A 155 5.35 6.24 -13.57
CA ALA A 155 4.68 7.53 -13.68
C ALA A 155 5.02 8.51 -12.53
N ASN A 156 5.51 8.02 -11.39
CA ASN A 156 5.93 8.86 -10.27
C ASN A 156 7.44 8.71 -10.03
N LYS A 157 8.21 9.76 -10.33
CA LYS A 157 9.68 9.75 -10.18
C LYS A 157 10.16 9.93 -8.74
N ASN A 158 9.25 10.26 -7.81
CA ASN A 158 9.52 10.38 -6.37
C ASN A 158 9.04 9.14 -5.59
N LEU A 159 8.65 8.07 -6.30
CA LEU A 159 8.26 6.79 -5.71
C LEU A 159 9.48 6.02 -5.23
N VAL A 160 9.39 5.50 -4.00
CA VAL A 160 10.32 4.51 -3.47
C VAL A 160 9.51 3.30 -3.00
N ILE A 161 9.91 2.11 -3.42
CA ILE A 161 9.33 0.85 -2.96
C ILE A 161 10.39 0.08 -2.17
N PHE A 162 10.07 -0.30 -0.95
CA PHE A 162 10.91 -1.16 -0.16
C PHE A 162 10.53 -2.63 -0.38
N ALA A 163 11.52 -3.46 -0.72
CA ALA A 163 11.38 -4.91 -0.76
C ALA A 163 11.79 -5.48 0.61
N ARG A 164 10.96 -6.37 1.20
CA ARG A 164 11.24 -6.90 2.54
C ARG A 164 12.17 -8.09 2.58
N ASP A 165 12.49 -8.67 1.43
CA ASP A 165 13.39 -9.82 1.28
C ASP A 165 14.16 -9.78 -0.04
N SER A 166 15.28 -10.49 -0.10
CA SER A 166 16.18 -10.49 -1.26
C SER A 166 15.56 -11.08 -2.54
N CYS A 167 14.57 -11.97 -2.42
CA CYS A 167 13.88 -12.53 -3.59
C CYS A 167 12.97 -11.47 -4.19
N SER A 168 12.18 -10.81 -3.34
CA SER A 168 11.32 -9.71 -3.74
C SER A 168 12.12 -8.53 -4.31
N PHE A 169 13.26 -8.21 -3.72
CA PHE A 169 14.15 -7.15 -4.21
C PHE A 169 14.58 -7.42 -5.67
N ARG A 170 15.16 -8.60 -5.94
CA ARG A 170 15.59 -8.97 -7.29
C ARG A 170 14.46 -9.00 -8.31
N GLU A 171 13.28 -9.49 -7.90
CA GLU A 171 12.12 -9.53 -8.80
C GLU A 171 11.58 -8.12 -9.08
N MET A 172 11.54 -7.23 -8.07
CA MET A 172 11.12 -5.84 -8.25
C MET A 172 12.09 -5.05 -9.12
N GLU A 173 13.41 -5.20 -8.94
CA GLU A 173 14.41 -4.56 -9.83
C GLU A 173 14.23 -4.97 -11.29
N LYS A 174 13.97 -6.26 -11.54
CA LYS A 174 13.72 -6.78 -12.87
C LYS A 174 12.41 -6.30 -13.47
N GLU A 175 11.32 -6.32 -12.68
CA GLU A 175 9.99 -5.94 -13.16
C GLU A 175 9.79 -4.42 -13.24
N PHE A 176 10.47 -3.63 -12.41
CA PHE A 176 10.28 -2.18 -12.30
C PHE A 176 11.58 -1.38 -12.47
N PRO A 177 12.28 -1.50 -13.63
CA PRO A 177 13.62 -0.96 -13.83
C PRO A 177 13.71 0.57 -13.77
N GLU A 178 12.58 1.28 -13.87
CA GLU A 178 12.52 2.75 -13.76
C GLU A 178 12.07 3.24 -12.38
N THR A 179 11.83 2.33 -11.44
CA THR A 179 11.36 2.66 -10.09
C THR A 179 12.50 2.48 -9.09
N HIS A 180 12.62 3.39 -8.14
CA HIS A 180 13.60 3.25 -7.07
C HIS A 180 13.16 2.13 -6.10
N ILE A 181 13.94 1.05 -6.04
CA ILE A 181 13.71 -0.10 -5.17
C ILE A 181 14.82 -0.17 -4.13
N GLU A 182 14.46 -0.35 -2.87
CA GLU A 182 15.40 -0.51 -1.76
C GLU A 182 15.11 -1.81 -0.99
N LEU A 183 16.14 -2.46 -0.51
CA LEU A 183 16.00 -3.63 0.37
C LEU A 183 15.92 -3.17 1.83
N CYS A 184 14.82 -3.50 2.51
CA CYS A 184 14.62 -3.17 3.92
C CYS A 184 13.83 -4.30 4.59
N PRO A 185 14.23 -4.76 5.78
CA PRO A 185 13.44 -5.74 6.54
C PRO A 185 12.01 -5.27 6.78
N ASP A 186 11.11 -6.20 7.11
CA ASP A 186 9.73 -5.88 7.45
C ASP A 186 9.68 -4.79 8.53
N ILE A 187 8.82 -3.80 8.36
CA ILE A 187 8.74 -2.64 9.25
C ILE A 187 8.41 -3.02 10.70
N VAL A 188 7.80 -4.18 10.94
CA VAL A 188 7.51 -4.68 12.29
C VAL A 188 8.79 -4.84 13.11
N PHE A 189 9.95 -5.07 12.51
CA PHE A 189 11.23 -5.09 13.21
C PHE A 189 11.61 -3.74 13.84
N SER A 190 11.04 -2.64 13.37
CA SER A 190 11.23 -1.32 13.97
C SER A 190 10.63 -1.20 15.38
N LEU A 191 9.68 -2.08 15.71
CA LEU A 191 9.06 -2.17 17.04
C LEU A 191 9.95 -2.85 18.09
N ASN A 192 11.14 -3.32 17.71
CA ASN A 192 12.05 -3.99 18.63
C ASN A 192 12.44 -3.05 19.78
N GLY A 193 12.13 -3.43 21.02
CA GLY A 193 12.33 -2.62 22.21
C GLY A 193 11.19 -1.66 22.60
N ILE A 194 10.14 -1.52 21.75
CA ILE A 194 8.95 -0.73 22.10
C ILE A 194 7.97 -1.56 22.95
N VAL A 195 7.95 -2.88 22.76
CA VAL A 195 7.10 -3.78 23.55
C VAL A 195 7.96 -4.42 24.64
N SER A 196 7.66 -4.12 25.91
CA SER A 196 8.25 -4.85 27.03
C SER A 196 7.81 -6.31 26.95
N VAL A 197 8.76 -7.20 26.81
CA VAL A 197 8.49 -8.64 26.88
C VAL A 197 8.27 -8.97 28.36
N GLU A 198 7.02 -8.96 28.81
CA GLU A 198 6.67 -9.60 30.07
C GLU A 198 7.09 -11.06 30.00
N LYS A 199 7.63 -11.56 31.12
CA LYS A 199 8.14 -12.94 31.24
C LYS A 199 7.04 -13.91 30.83
N ARG A 200 7.15 -14.48 29.63
CA ARG A 200 6.17 -15.45 29.13
C ARG A 200 6.27 -16.72 29.96
N SER A 201 5.20 -17.10 30.63
CA SER A 201 5.02 -18.41 31.25
C SER A 201 3.98 -19.19 30.44
N GLY A 202 4.33 -20.36 29.97
CA GLY A 202 3.45 -21.22 29.20
C GLY A 202 4.18 -22.01 28.10
N ILE A 203 3.54 -23.01 27.56
CA ILE A 203 4.02 -23.78 26.41
C ILE A 203 3.61 -23.01 25.16
N GLY A 204 4.61 -22.48 24.42
CA GLY A 204 4.34 -21.99 23.06
C GLY A 204 4.08 -23.17 22.13
N VAL A 205 2.91 -23.20 21.50
CA VAL A 205 2.57 -24.13 20.43
C VAL A 205 2.80 -23.43 19.10
#